data_7492885b8a46a7dca0e4694b5f42a2e7
#
_entry.id   7492885b8a46a7dca0e4694b5f42a2e7
#
_cell.length_a   1.000
_cell.length_b   1.000
_cell.length_c   1.000
_cell.angle_alpha   90.00
_cell.angle_beta   90.00
_cell.angle_gamma   90.00
#
_symmetry.space_group_name_H-M   'P 1'
#
loop_
_entity.id
_entity.type
_entity.pdbx_description
1 polymer ?
#
loop_
_entity_poly.entity_id
_entity_poly.type
_entity_poly.pdbx_seq_one_letter_code
_entity_poly.pdbx_strand_id
1 'polypeptide(L)'
;MLFAFHSSAAMLISAAVTFLTGMVIMIQGSYFPVGIGLVIVSCIGFIMLLTSVPKLYKATLKRCHYDINGFSREQKNIAGRCAGKKKLDVLINLIFGLMAHEKLDESERLLMQISPLVDKSSNSYKMKYLFLNLALSGKRKDFQNCSYILERLINELQTSRELFILEKDEYRHLAEILQYETAFYSLDFGNLSASDKEIILKLNFLARQYLSYEHCTHELWNEYFKMHFNYMLGITYLTMGDNRSAQFYLNNTANTPYTYPETARAVYFFQTHDRKVFF
;
A
#
# COMPACT_ATOMS: atom_id res chain seq x y z
N MET A 1 1.96 13.90 -15.77
CA MET A 1 2.59 12.59 -15.50
C MET A 1 2.70 11.68 -16.72
N LEU A 2 1.67 11.55 -17.54
CA LEU A 2 1.68 10.86 -18.82
C LEU A 2 2.75 11.41 -19.79
N PHE A 3 2.87 12.72 -19.84
CA PHE A 3 3.96 13.42 -20.53
C PHE A 3 5.34 13.03 -19.96
N ALA A 4 5.45 12.80 -18.65
CA ALA A 4 6.72 12.43 -18.03
C ALA A 4 7.17 11.00 -18.36
N PHE A 5 6.25 10.03 -18.50
CA PHE A 5 6.62 8.66 -18.87
C PHE A 5 6.90 8.50 -20.37
N HIS A 6 6.15 9.17 -21.24
CA HIS A 6 6.49 9.26 -22.68
C HIS A 6 7.70 10.15 -22.91
N SER A 7 7.81 11.26 -22.17
CA SER A 7 8.99 12.10 -22.22
C SER A 7 10.21 11.38 -21.63
N SER A 8 10.07 10.52 -20.61
CA SER A 8 11.21 9.78 -20.06
C SER A 8 11.74 8.71 -21.00
N ALA A 9 10.89 7.99 -21.76
CA ALA A 9 11.35 7.08 -22.80
C ALA A 9 11.99 7.84 -23.97
N ALA A 10 11.34 8.92 -24.43
CA ALA A 10 11.89 9.78 -25.48
C ALA A 10 13.19 10.47 -25.02
N MET A 11 13.28 10.91 -23.76
CA MET A 11 14.49 11.48 -23.19
C MET A 11 15.60 10.43 -23.00
N LEU A 12 15.28 9.18 -22.64
CA LEU A 12 16.25 8.08 -22.58
C LEU A 12 16.81 7.77 -23.95
N ILE A 13 15.95 7.70 -24.97
CA ILE A 13 16.38 7.49 -26.36
C ILE A 13 17.21 8.68 -26.83
N SER A 14 16.77 9.91 -26.57
CA SER A 14 17.53 11.12 -26.91
C SER A 14 18.88 11.17 -26.20
N ALA A 15 18.94 10.85 -24.90
CA ALA A 15 20.18 10.80 -24.15
C ALA A 15 21.13 9.71 -24.70
N ALA A 16 20.60 8.52 -25.05
CA ALA A 16 21.38 7.44 -25.65
C ALA A 16 21.93 7.83 -27.04
N VAL A 17 21.10 8.44 -27.89
CA VAL A 17 21.51 8.92 -29.21
C VAL A 17 22.58 10.02 -29.07
N THR A 18 22.37 10.99 -28.18
CA THR A 18 23.34 12.06 -27.92
C THR A 18 24.65 11.52 -27.37
N PHE A 19 24.59 10.52 -26.48
CA PHE A 19 25.79 9.84 -25.96
C PHE A 19 26.58 9.15 -27.06
N LEU A 20 25.89 8.35 -27.89
CA LEU A 20 26.51 7.63 -29.01
C LEU A 20 27.12 8.62 -30.04
N THR A 21 26.40 9.68 -30.35
CA THR A 21 26.89 10.72 -31.25
C THR A 21 28.15 11.39 -30.67
N GLY A 22 28.16 11.71 -29.37
CA GLY A 22 29.33 12.26 -28.69
C GLY A 22 30.52 11.30 -28.73
N MET A 23 30.32 10.01 -28.53
CA MET A 23 31.36 8.99 -28.63
C MET A 23 31.94 8.87 -30.04
N VAL A 24 31.10 8.89 -31.07
CA VAL A 24 31.57 8.87 -32.48
C VAL A 24 32.41 10.10 -32.81
N ILE A 25 31.96 11.30 -32.41
CA ILE A 25 32.71 12.55 -32.61
C ILE A 25 34.07 12.51 -31.87
N MET A 26 34.13 11.96 -30.67
CA MET A 26 35.39 11.77 -29.92
C MET A 26 36.33 10.82 -30.63
N ILE A 27 35.86 9.73 -31.19
CA ILE A 27 36.66 8.75 -31.90
C ILE A 27 37.23 9.32 -33.21
N GLN A 28 36.48 10.16 -33.91
CA GLN A 28 36.90 10.80 -35.13
C GLN A 28 37.95 11.92 -34.92
N GLY A 29 38.16 12.38 -33.68
CA GLY A 29 39.22 13.29 -33.28
C GLY A 29 39.06 14.78 -33.70
N SER A 30 38.25 15.07 -34.73
CA SER A 30 38.12 16.41 -35.31
C SER A 30 37.42 17.44 -34.42
N TYR A 31 36.55 16.98 -33.51
CA TYR A 31 35.77 17.84 -32.59
C TYR A 31 35.70 17.26 -31.18
N PHE A 32 36.84 16.80 -30.67
CA PHE A 32 36.95 16.14 -29.36
C PHE A 32 36.24 16.88 -28.20
N PRO A 33 36.39 18.22 -28.03
CA PRO A 33 35.71 18.97 -26.98
C PRO A 33 34.18 18.93 -27.09
N VAL A 34 33.63 18.96 -28.30
CA VAL A 34 32.20 18.88 -28.57
C VAL A 34 31.68 17.49 -28.22
N GLY A 35 32.43 16.44 -28.56
CA GLY A 35 32.10 15.05 -28.18
C GLY A 35 32.02 14.87 -26.67
N ILE A 36 32.98 15.39 -25.91
CA ILE A 36 32.97 15.37 -24.43
C ILE A 36 31.74 16.12 -23.90
N GLY A 37 31.44 17.32 -24.43
CA GLY A 37 30.26 18.08 -24.01
C GLY A 37 28.96 17.30 -24.18
N LEU A 38 28.76 16.63 -25.31
CA LEU A 38 27.58 15.80 -25.58
C LEU A 38 27.47 14.59 -24.63
N VAL A 39 28.59 13.93 -24.33
CA VAL A 39 28.63 12.82 -23.36
C VAL A 39 28.26 13.30 -21.97
N ILE A 40 28.82 14.43 -21.52
CA ILE A 40 28.52 14.99 -20.20
C ILE A 40 27.01 15.36 -20.09
N VAL A 41 26.46 16.06 -21.08
CA VAL A 41 25.04 16.46 -21.10
C VAL A 41 24.13 15.22 -21.09
N SER A 42 24.49 14.16 -21.82
CA SER A 42 23.76 12.90 -21.84
C SER A 42 23.78 12.18 -20.48
N CYS A 43 24.95 12.15 -19.82
CA CYS A 43 25.10 11.57 -18.50
C CYS A 43 24.28 12.36 -17.46
N ILE A 44 24.29 13.68 -17.48
CA ILE A 44 23.47 14.53 -16.60
C ILE A 44 21.98 14.27 -16.85
N GLY A 45 21.54 14.25 -18.11
CA GLY A 45 20.15 13.95 -18.49
C GLY A 45 19.72 12.58 -18.00
N PHE A 46 20.56 11.56 -18.12
CA PHE A 46 20.33 10.21 -17.64
C PHE A 46 20.18 10.15 -16.10
N ILE A 47 21.09 10.81 -15.37
CA ILE A 47 21.03 10.91 -13.91
C ILE A 47 19.76 11.63 -13.46
N MET A 48 19.39 12.74 -14.12
CA MET A 48 18.15 13.45 -13.83
C MET A 48 16.91 12.56 -14.04
N LEU A 49 16.88 11.77 -15.09
CA LEU A 49 15.79 10.82 -15.36
C LEU A 49 15.71 9.73 -14.29
N LEU A 50 16.84 9.11 -13.94
CA LEU A 50 16.91 8.08 -12.92
C LEU A 50 16.41 8.57 -11.55
N THR A 51 16.65 9.84 -11.21
CA THR A 51 16.24 10.41 -9.93
C THR A 51 14.83 10.99 -9.94
N SER A 52 14.34 11.49 -11.08
CA SER A 52 13.05 12.19 -11.18
C SER A 52 11.88 11.22 -11.33
N VAL A 53 12.03 10.13 -12.10
CA VAL A 53 10.96 9.16 -12.33
C VAL A 53 10.50 8.48 -11.04
N PRO A 54 11.39 7.97 -10.18
CA PRO A 54 10.98 7.42 -8.89
C PRO A 54 10.29 8.45 -7.98
N LYS A 55 10.79 9.70 -7.94
CA LYS A 55 10.17 10.78 -7.15
C LYS A 55 8.76 11.11 -7.64
N LEU A 56 8.55 11.17 -8.94
CA LEU A 56 7.23 11.39 -9.53
C LEU A 56 6.26 10.25 -9.23
N TYR A 57 6.73 9.00 -9.33
CA TYR A 57 5.92 7.84 -8.98
C TYR A 57 5.55 7.85 -7.49
N LYS A 58 6.51 8.12 -6.61
CA LYS A 58 6.28 8.29 -5.18
C LYS A 58 5.26 9.39 -4.87
N ALA A 59 5.35 10.54 -5.56
CA ALA A 59 4.35 11.61 -5.43
C ALA A 59 2.96 11.17 -5.87
N THR A 60 2.86 10.34 -6.93
CA THR A 60 1.58 9.75 -7.36
C THR A 60 1.01 8.80 -6.31
N LEU A 61 1.86 7.97 -5.70
CA LEU A 61 1.41 7.07 -4.63
C LEU A 61 0.91 7.85 -3.41
N LYS A 62 1.60 8.93 -3.01
CA LYS A 62 1.16 9.81 -1.92
C LYS A 62 -0.21 10.44 -2.18
N ARG A 63 -0.59 10.66 -3.44
CA ARG A 63 -1.91 11.16 -3.79
C ARG A 63 -3.06 10.26 -3.31
N CYS A 64 -2.82 8.96 -3.14
CA CYS A 64 -3.78 8.03 -2.56
C CYS A 64 -4.33 8.51 -1.21
N HIS A 65 -3.50 9.16 -0.39
CA HIS A 65 -3.90 9.64 0.93
C HIS A 65 -4.90 10.82 0.90
N TYR A 66 -4.97 11.56 -0.21
CA TYR A 66 -5.72 12.81 -0.31
C TYR A 66 -6.81 12.82 -1.39
N ASP A 67 -6.62 12.08 -2.49
CA ASP A 67 -7.49 12.11 -3.67
C ASP A 67 -7.51 10.73 -4.34
N ILE A 68 -8.35 9.85 -3.83
CA ILE A 68 -8.49 8.49 -4.36
C ILE A 68 -8.96 8.46 -5.82
N ASN A 69 -9.79 9.43 -6.25
CA ASN A 69 -10.30 9.45 -7.63
C ASN A 69 -9.20 9.83 -8.62
N GLY A 70 -8.42 10.87 -8.29
CA GLY A 70 -7.24 11.24 -9.07
C GLY A 70 -6.17 10.16 -9.07
N PHE A 71 -5.90 9.55 -7.91
CA PHE A 71 -4.99 8.41 -7.79
C PHE A 71 -5.43 7.24 -8.67
N SER A 72 -6.70 6.81 -8.58
CA SER A 72 -7.25 5.71 -9.36
C SER A 72 -7.12 5.97 -10.86
N ARG A 73 -7.47 7.16 -11.32
CA ARG A 73 -7.33 7.55 -12.74
C ARG A 73 -5.87 7.50 -13.21
N GLU A 74 -4.94 8.00 -12.40
CA GLU A 74 -3.51 7.97 -12.74
C GLU A 74 -2.96 6.55 -12.76
N GLN A 75 -3.27 5.71 -11.76
CA GLN A 75 -2.82 4.32 -11.71
C GLN A 75 -3.37 3.50 -12.89
N LYS A 76 -4.64 3.65 -13.26
CA LYS A 76 -5.22 3.01 -14.44
C LYS A 76 -4.50 3.41 -15.74
N ASN A 77 -4.19 4.69 -15.89
CA ASN A 77 -3.45 5.21 -17.04
C ASN A 77 -2.02 4.65 -17.10
N ILE A 78 -1.34 4.53 -15.95
CA ILE A 78 0.00 3.94 -15.87
C ILE A 78 -0.09 2.43 -16.19
N ALA A 79 -1.02 1.70 -15.59
CA ALA A 79 -1.23 0.27 -15.82
C ALA A 79 -1.53 -0.06 -17.30
N GLY A 80 -2.29 0.81 -17.99
CA GLY A 80 -2.58 0.67 -19.42
C GLY A 80 -1.34 0.75 -20.34
N ARG A 81 -0.22 1.27 -19.82
CA ARG A 81 1.03 1.47 -20.58
C ARG A 81 2.15 0.55 -20.10
N CYS A 82 1.95 -0.12 -18.98
CA CYS A 82 2.88 -1.08 -18.43
C CYS A 82 2.51 -2.50 -18.85
N ALA A 83 3.53 -3.37 -18.90
CA ALA A 83 3.35 -4.80 -19.12
C ALA A 83 4.04 -5.60 -18.00
N GLY A 84 3.70 -6.89 -17.87
CA GLY A 84 4.33 -7.82 -16.96
C GLY A 84 4.30 -7.37 -15.49
N LYS A 85 5.42 -7.53 -14.81
CA LYS A 85 5.56 -7.23 -13.37
C LYS A 85 5.22 -5.78 -13.01
N LYS A 86 5.62 -4.81 -13.84
CA LYS A 86 5.33 -3.38 -13.60
C LYS A 86 3.84 -3.08 -13.61
N LYS A 87 3.08 -3.70 -14.53
CA LYS A 87 1.63 -3.58 -14.57
C LYS A 87 1.01 -4.14 -13.30
N LEU A 88 1.51 -5.28 -12.84
CA LEU A 88 1.01 -5.94 -11.63
C LEU A 88 1.27 -5.10 -10.39
N ASP A 89 2.47 -4.51 -10.20
CA ASP A 89 2.77 -3.60 -9.10
C ASP A 89 1.81 -2.41 -9.05
N VAL A 90 1.56 -1.79 -10.20
CA VAL A 90 0.65 -0.63 -10.31
C VAL A 90 -0.78 -1.01 -9.93
N LEU A 91 -1.26 -2.17 -10.40
CA LEU A 91 -2.62 -2.64 -10.10
C LEU A 91 -2.77 -3.05 -8.64
N ILE A 92 -1.76 -3.70 -8.03
CA ILE A 92 -1.73 -4.04 -6.60
C ILE A 92 -1.83 -2.77 -5.73
N ASN A 93 -1.04 -1.73 -6.05
CA ASN A 93 -1.12 -0.46 -5.33
C ASN A 93 -2.48 0.24 -5.53
N LEU A 94 -3.07 0.15 -6.72
CA LEU A 94 -4.41 0.67 -6.99
C LEU A 94 -5.47 -0.06 -6.15
N ILE A 95 -5.45 -1.38 -6.12
CA ILE A 95 -6.39 -2.21 -5.36
C ILE A 95 -6.28 -1.87 -3.87
N PHE A 96 -5.05 -1.80 -3.34
CA PHE A 96 -4.82 -1.42 -1.95
C PHE A 96 -5.41 -0.04 -1.64
N GLY A 97 -5.13 0.97 -2.46
CA GLY A 97 -5.66 2.32 -2.28
C GLY A 97 -7.18 2.38 -2.31
N LEU A 98 -7.82 1.63 -3.23
CA LEU A 98 -9.28 1.53 -3.31
C LEU A 98 -9.87 0.87 -2.06
N MET A 99 -9.25 -0.20 -1.55
CA MET A 99 -9.68 -0.86 -0.32
C MET A 99 -9.52 0.04 0.91
N ALA A 100 -8.42 0.79 1.00
CA ALA A 100 -8.18 1.75 2.07
C ALA A 100 -9.27 2.86 2.10
N HIS A 101 -9.86 3.17 0.96
CA HIS A 101 -10.97 4.11 0.82
C HIS A 101 -12.36 3.44 0.74
N GLU A 102 -12.47 2.19 1.17
CA GLU A 102 -13.71 1.40 1.21
C GLU A 102 -14.44 1.27 -0.16
N LYS A 103 -13.72 1.42 -1.28
CA LYS A 103 -14.24 1.17 -2.63
C LYS A 103 -14.15 -0.31 -2.98
N LEU A 104 -14.87 -1.14 -2.20
CA LEU A 104 -14.68 -2.59 -2.17
C LEU A 104 -15.07 -3.29 -3.47
N ASP A 105 -16.15 -2.85 -4.14
CA ASP A 105 -16.60 -3.46 -5.40
C ASP A 105 -15.63 -3.22 -6.56
N GLU A 106 -14.98 -2.05 -6.59
CA GLU A 106 -13.97 -1.75 -7.59
C GLU A 106 -12.69 -2.54 -7.32
N SER A 107 -12.31 -2.68 -6.04
CA SER A 107 -11.18 -3.48 -5.59
C SER A 107 -11.34 -4.94 -5.98
N GLU A 108 -12.51 -5.52 -5.73
CA GLU A 108 -12.82 -6.92 -6.07
C GLU A 108 -12.74 -7.17 -7.57
N ARG A 109 -13.35 -6.32 -8.38
CA ARG A 109 -13.27 -6.43 -9.85
C ARG A 109 -11.83 -6.42 -10.35
N LEU A 110 -10.99 -5.56 -9.79
CA LEU A 110 -9.57 -5.50 -10.15
C LEU A 110 -8.79 -6.72 -9.65
N LEU A 111 -9.09 -7.23 -8.43
CA LEU A 111 -8.51 -8.47 -7.93
C LEU A 111 -8.80 -9.65 -8.86
N MET A 112 -10.04 -9.80 -9.30
CA MET A 112 -10.40 -10.83 -10.27
C MET A 112 -9.64 -10.67 -11.60
N GLN A 113 -9.47 -9.44 -12.08
CA GLN A 113 -8.74 -9.16 -13.32
C GLN A 113 -7.25 -9.48 -13.24
N ILE A 114 -6.61 -9.30 -12.08
CA ILE A 114 -5.18 -9.58 -11.93
C ILE A 114 -4.87 -11.04 -11.60
N SER A 115 -5.84 -11.84 -11.15
CA SER A 115 -5.64 -13.25 -10.76
C SER A 115 -4.85 -14.06 -11.82
N PRO A 116 -5.21 -14.06 -13.12
CA PRO A 116 -4.47 -14.81 -14.14
C PRO A 116 -3.04 -14.31 -14.36
N LEU A 117 -2.74 -13.06 -14.01
CA LEU A 117 -1.40 -12.49 -14.08
C LEU A 117 -0.56 -12.92 -12.87
N VAL A 118 -1.20 -13.00 -11.70
CA VAL A 118 -0.57 -13.45 -10.45
C VAL A 118 -0.17 -14.90 -10.53
N ASP A 119 -1.01 -15.78 -11.08
CA ASP A 119 -0.74 -17.21 -11.22
C ASP A 119 0.54 -17.50 -12.01
N LYS A 120 0.87 -16.62 -12.96
CA LYS A 120 2.08 -16.69 -13.80
C LYS A 120 3.27 -15.90 -13.23
N SER A 121 3.12 -15.33 -12.04
CA SER A 121 4.13 -14.46 -11.41
C SER A 121 4.92 -15.18 -10.30
N SER A 122 5.88 -14.46 -9.70
CA SER A 122 6.66 -14.95 -8.55
C SER A 122 5.79 -15.07 -7.29
N ASN A 123 6.26 -15.85 -6.32
CA ASN A 123 5.58 -16.06 -5.05
C ASN A 123 5.33 -14.76 -4.27
N SER A 124 6.20 -13.76 -4.39
CA SER A 124 5.99 -12.44 -3.77
C SER A 124 4.67 -11.78 -4.24
N TYR A 125 4.31 -11.89 -5.53
CA TYR A 125 3.03 -11.37 -6.03
C TYR A 125 1.84 -12.21 -5.58
N LYS A 126 1.99 -13.53 -5.48
CA LYS A 126 0.95 -14.42 -4.94
C LYS A 126 0.65 -14.08 -3.48
N MET A 127 1.70 -13.79 -2.69
CA MET A 127 1.53 -13.34 -1.31
C MET A 127 0.78 -12.02 -1.20
N LYS A 128 1.18 -11.00 -1.96
CA LYS A 128 0.47 -9.71 -2.00
C LYS A 128 -0.99 -9.88 -2.42
N TYR A 129 -1.26 -10.74 -3.39
CA TYR A 129 -2.61 -11.04 -3.86
C TYR A 129 -3.45 -11.71 -2.76
N LEU A 130 -2.93 -12.73 -2.08
CA LEU A 130 -3.62 -13.39 -0.98
C LEU A 130 -3.89 -12.42 0.17
N PHE A 131 -2.91 -11.58 0.52
CA PHE A 131 -3.08 -10.56 1.53
C PHE A 131 -4.19 -9.56 1.18
N LEU A 132 -4.25 -9.07 -0.06
CA LEU A 132 -5.32 -8.18 -0.52
C LEU A 132 -6.70 -8.85 -0.51
N ASN A 133 -6.78 -10.14 -0.88
CA ASN A 133 -8.01 -10.91 -0.77
C ASN A 133 -8.46 -11.08 0.68
N LEU A 134 -7.53 -11.37 1.60
CA LEU A 134 -7.80 -11.47 3.02
C LEU A 134 -8.36 -10.14 3.56
N ALA A 135 -7.69 -9.03 3.26
CA ALA A 135 -8.13 -7.70 3.67
C ALA A 135 -9.51 -7.32 3.09
N LEU A 136 -9.77 -7.66 1.83
CA LEU A 136 -11.09 -7.44 1.20
C LEU A 136 -12.19 -8.25 1.88
N SER A 137 -11.94 -9.54 2.13
CA SER A 137 -12.90 -10.42 2.80
C SER A 137 -13.19 -9.95 4.23
N GLY A 138 -12.16 -9.49 4.97
CA GLY A 138 -12.32 -8.90 6.30
C GLY A 138 -13.21 -7.65 6.28
N LYS A 139 -12.94 -6.71 5.37
CA LYS A 139 -13.77 -5.50 5.21
C LYS A 139 -15.22 -5.80 4.79
N ARG A 140 -15.45 -6.90 4.08
CA ARG A 140 -16.80 -7.39 3.72
C ARG A 140 -17.47 -8.23 4.81
N LYS A 141 -16.78 -8.49 5.92
CA LYS A 141 -17.25 -9.36 7.01
C LYS A 141 -17.55 -10.80 6.53
N ASP A 142 -16.84 -11.26 5.48
CA ASP A 142 -16.91 -12.63 4.98
C ASP A 142 -15.91 -13.51 5.76
N PHE A 143 -16.30 -13.87 6.98
CA PHE A 143 -15.44 -14.57 7.95
C PHE A 143 -15.03 -15.96 7.48
N GLN A 144 -15.90 -16.65 6.73
CA GLN A 144 -15.60 -17.98 6.22
C GLN A 144 -14.47 -17.92 5.18
N ASN A 145 -14.56 -16.98 4.26
CA ASN A 145 -13.55 -16.76 3.25
C ASN A 145 -12.24 -16.24 3.87
N CYS A 146 -12.31 -15.40 4.91
CA CYS A 146 -11.13 -14.96 5.65
C CYS A 146 -10.32 -16.13 6.19
N SER A 147 -10.96 -17.10 6.85
CA SER A 147 -10.30 -18.27 7.43
C SER A 147 -9.61 -19.11 6.35
N TYR A 148 -10.27 -19.35 5.23
CA TYR A 148 -9.72 -20.09 4.10
C TYR A 148 -8.49 -19.38 3.48
N ILE A 149 -8.59 -18.07 3.24
CA ILE A 149 -7.49 -17.29 2.66
C ILE A 149 -6.32 -17.19 3.62
N LEU A 150 -6.58 -17.02 4.92
CA LEU A 150 -5.54 -16.97 5.96
C LEU A 150 -4.72 -18.26 6.00
N GLU A 151 -5.38 -19.42 5.98
CA GLU A 151 -4.71 -20.72 5.93
C GLU A 151 -3.79 -20.82 4.69
N ARG A 152 -4.29 -20.44 3.53
CA ARG A 152 -3.48 -20.43 2.30
C ARG A 152 -2.29 -19.47 2.41
N LEU A 153 -2.49 -18.27 2.96
CA LEU A 153 -1.45 -17.27 3.13
C LEU A 153 -0.33 -17.79 4.06
N ILE A 154 -0.69 -18.44 5.18
CA ILE A 154 0.27 -19.03 6.10
C ILE A 154 1.08 -20.16 5.41
N ASN A 155 0.41 -21.03 4.67
CA ASN A 155 1.06 -22.12 3.94
C ASN A 155 2.05 -21.58 2.88
N GLU A 156 1.66 -20.56 2.11
CA GLU A 156 2.56 -19.92 1.14
C GLU A 156 3.75 -19.22 1.83
N LEU A 157 3.54 -18.57 2.98
CA LEU A 157 4.62 -17.96 3.77
C LEU A 157 5.65 -19.00 4.25
N GLN A 158 5.19 -20.19 4.64
CA GLN A 158 6.07 -21.27 5.10
C GLN A 158 6.88 -21.88 3.96
N THR A 159 6.26 -22.07 2.80
CA THR A 159 6.84 -22.76 1.66
C THR A 159 7.65 -21.86 0.72
N SER A 160 7.39 -20.55 0.70
CA SER A 160 8.09 -19.60 -0.18
C SER A 160 9.57 -19.47 0.20
N ARG A 161 10.46 -19.71 -0.80
CA ARG A 161 11.92 -19.51 -0.68
C ARG A 161 12.38 -18.15 -1.23
N GLU A 162 11.52 -17.45 -1.96
CA GLU A 162 11.86 -16.23 -2.70
C GLU A 162 11.73 -14.96 -1.84
N LEU A 163 10.98 -15.02 -0.72
CA LEU A 163 10.80 -13.88 0.17
C LEU A 163 11.92 -13.79 1.19
N PHE A 164 12.38 -12.57 1.47
CA PHE A 164 13.27 -12.31 2.59
C PHE A 164 12.55 -12.62 3.92
N ILE A 165 13.33 -13.03 4.93
CA ILE A 165 12.79 -13.40 6.26
C ILE A 165 11.97 -12.24 6.84
N LEU A 166 12.48 -11.00 6.76
CA LEU A 166 11.79 -9.81 7.25
C LEU A 166 10.44 -9.55 6.55
N GLU A 167 10.35 -9.77 5.24
CA GLU A 167 9.07 -9.65 4.52
C GLU A 167 8.07 -10.71 4.97
N LYS A 168 8.51 -11.96 5.18
CA LYS A 168 7.65 -13.05 5.67
C LYS A 168 7.08 -12.73 7.05
N ASP A 169 7.92 -12.24 7.95
CA ASP A 169 7.52 -11.91 9.32
C ASP A 169 6.53 -10.74 9.34
N GLU A 170 6.73 -9.75 8.48
CA GLU A 170 5.80 -8.63 8.33
C GLU A 170 4.44 -9.08 7.79
N TYR A 171 4.40 -9.89 6.72
CA TYR A 171 3.14 -10.43 6.19
C TYR A 171 2.44 -11.35 7.20
N ARG A 172 3.18 -12.15 7.97
CA ARG A 172 2.61 -12.98 9.04
C ARG A 172 1.98 -12.13 10.10
N HIS A 173 2.67 -11.09 10.56
CA HIS A 173 2.17 -10.17 11.57
C HIS A 173 0.91 -9.43 11.10
N LEU A 174 0.92 -8.88 9.89
CA LEU A 174 -0.25 -8.23 9.29
C LEU A 174 -1.42 -9.19 9.11
N ALA A 175 -1.18 -10.44 8.71
CA ALA A 175 -2.22 -11.46 8.59
C ALA A 175 -2.84 -11.80 9.94
N GLU A 176 -2.03 -11.91 10.99
CA GLU A 176 -2.51 -12.14 12.37
C GLU A 176 -3.37 -10.95 12.84
N ILE A 177 -2.93 -9.70 12.59
CA ILE A 177 -3.75 -8.53 12.92
C ILE A 177 -5.09 -8.57 12.19
N LEU A 178 -5.12 -8.83 10.89
CA LEU A 178 -6.35 -8.90 10.10
C LEU A 178 -7.31 -10.00 10.60
N GLN A 179 -6.77 -11.12 11.08
CA GLN A 179 -7.58 -12.17 11.69
C GLN A 179 -8.28 -11.66 12.96
N TYR A 180 -7.56 -11.02 13.86
CA TYR A 180 -8.13 -10.48 15.09
C TYR A 180 -9.01 -9.26 14.86
N GLU A 181 -8.71 -8.42 13.88
CA GLU A 181 -9.58 -7.34 13.45
C GLU A 181 -10.90 -7.87 12.90
N THR A 182 -10.86 -8.91 12.07
CA THR A 182 -12.05 -9.56 11.53
C THR A 182 -12.89 -10.17 12.67
N ALA A 183 -12.25 -10.83 13.63
CA ALA A 183 -12.92 -11.36 14.82
C ALA A 183 -13.53 -10.23 15.67
N PHE A 184 -12.83 -9.11 15.85
CA PHE A 184 -13.34 -7.94 16.57
C PHE A 184 -14.64 -7.41 15.98
N TYR A 185 -14.73 -7.27 14.65
CA TYR A 185 -15.95 -6.78 14.00
C TYR A 185 -17.11 -7.79 14.02
N SER A 186 -16.87 -9.05 14.43
CA SER A 186 -17.93 -10.06 14.64
C SER A 186 -18.48 -10.09 16.06
N LEU A 187 -17.92 -9.32 17.00
CA LEU A 187 -18.32 -9.32 18.41
C LEU A 187 -19.70 -8.68 18.61
N ASP A 188 -20.41 -9.18 19.63
CA ASP A 188 -21.58 -8.50 20.19
C ASP A 188 -21.13 -7.46 21.22
N PHE A 189 -21.00 -6.21 20.80
CA PHE A 189 -20.57 -5.11 21.67
C PHE A 189 -21.53 -4.79 22.82
N GLY A 190 -22.77 -5.32 22.76
CA GLY A 190 -23.74 -5.17 23.84
C GLY A 190 -23.50 -6.15 25.00
N ASN A 191 -22.82 -7.27 24.74
CA ASN A 191 -22.59 -8.32 25.75
C ASN A 191 -21.27 -9.05 25.52
N LEU A 192 -20.17 -8.41 25.89
CA LEU A 192 -18.82 -8.96 25.72
C LEU A 192 -18.50 -10.06 26.73
N SER A 193 -18.26 -11.27 26.27
CA SER A 193 -17.77 -12.40 27.05
C SER A 193 -16.29 -12.24 27.43
N ALA A 194 -15.79 -13.16 28.26
CA ALA A 194 -14.36 -13.20 28.62
C ALA A 194 -13.47 -13.47 27.37
N SER A 195 -13.91 -14.38 26.49
CA SER A 195 -13.20 -14.68 25.22
C SER A 195 -13.18 -13.48 24.27
N ASP A 196 -14.25 -12.67 24.24
CA ASP A 196 -14.28 -11.47 23.40
C ASP A 196 -13.26 -10.42 23.88
N LYS A 197 -13.10 -10.29 25.19
CA LYS A 197 -12.07 -9.42 25.78
C LYS A 197 -10.64 -9.89 25.44
N GLU A 198 -10.41 -11.20 25.37
CA GLU A 198 -9.11 -11.73 24.92
C GLU A 198 -8.81 -11.37 23.46
N ILE A 199 -9.81 -11.45 22.58
CA ILE A 199 -9.68 -10.99 21.17
C ILE A 199 -9.28 -9.53 21.12
N ILE A 200 -9.96 -8.66 21.88
CA ILE A 200 -9.65 -7.22 21.94
C ILE A 200 -8.24 -6.96 22.46
N LEU A 201 -7.85 -7.64 23.55
CA LEU A 201 -6.51 -7.49 24.13
C LEU A 201 -5.41 -7.96 23.17
N LYS A 202 -5.62 -9.06 22.46
CA LYS A 202 -4.66 -9.58 21.48
C LYS A 202 -4.53 -8.63 20.30
N LEU A 203 -5.65 -8.11 19.77
CA LEU A 203 -5.64 -7.11 18.71
C LEU A 203 -4.88 -5.84 19.14
N ASN A 204 -5.12 -5.33 20.35
CA ASN A 204 -4.39 -4.21 20.91
C ASN A 204 -2.90 -4.46 21.04
N PHE A 205 -2.51 -5.65 21.47
CA PHE A 205 -1.11 -6.02 21.57
C PHE A 205 -0.42 -6.01 20.20
N LEU A 206 -1.03 -6.68 19.21
CA LEU A 206 -0.50 -6.79 17.85
C LEU A 206 -0.40 -5.42 17.15
N ALA A 207 -1.46 -4.60 17.26
CA ALA A 207 -1.47 -3.27 16.66
C ALA A 207 -0.38 -2.35 17.27
N ARG A 208 -0.20 -2.38 18.60
CA ARG A 208 0.88 -1.62 19.28
C ARG A 208 2.26 -2.14 18.88
N GLN A 209 2.42 -3.45 18.78
CA GLN A 209 3.65 -4.06 18.31
C GLN A 209 3.97 -3.56 16.88
N TYR A 210 3.01 -3.55 15.98
CA TYR A 210 3.21 -3.03 14.63
C TYR A 210 3.67 -1.56 14.65
N LEU A 211 3.04 -0.70 15.46
CA LEU A 211 3.39 0.72 15.54
C LEU A 211 4.79 0.98 16.13
N SER A 212 5.37 0.00 16.85
CA SER A 212 6.70 0.13 17.49
C SER A 212 7.87 -0.29 16.61
N TYR A 213 7.64 -0.95 15.47
CA TYR A 213 8.69 -1.42 14.57
C TYR A 213 8.91 -0.51 13.36
N GLU A 214 10.13 -0.53 12.82
CA GLU A 214 10.40 -0.05 11.47
C GLU A 214 10.00 -1.14 10.47
N HIS A 215 9.19 -0.77 9.48
CA HIS A 215 8.63 -1.70 8.51
C HIS A 215 9.37 -1.66 7.18
N CYS A 216 9.51 -2.84 6.58
CA CYS A 216 10.10 -3.01 5.25
C CYS A 216 9.09 -2.79 4.12
N THR A 217 7.78 -2.70 4.43
CA THR A 217 6.73 -2.50 3.43
C THR A 217 6.83 -1.12 2.78
N HIS A 218 6.18 -1.02 1.64
CA HIS A 218 6.15 0.19 0.84
C HIS A 218 5.59 1.39 1.63
N GLU A 219 6.22 2.56 1.53
CA GLU A 219 5.87 3.80 2.25
C GLU A 219 4.36 4.13 2.22
N LEU A 220 3.67 3.90 1.08
CA LEU A 220 2.22 4.10 0.96
C LEU A 220 1.43 3.26 1.96
N TRP A 221 1.77 1.97 2.08
CA TRP A 221 1.07 1.03 2.98
C TRP A 221 1.37 1.34 4.43
N ASN A 222 2.62 1.69 4.73
CA ASN A 222 3.04 2.05 6.09
C ASN A 222 2.29 3.26 6.64
N GLU A 223 2.13 4.32 5.85
CA GLU A 223 1.37 5.50 6.25
C GLU A 223 -0.10 5.17 6.53
N TYR A 224 -0.72 4.35 5.67
CA TYR A 224 -2.08 3.87 5.90
C TYR A 224 -2.16 3.01 7.16
N PHE A 225 -1.28 2.00 7.32
CA PHE A 225 -1.34 1.11 8.48
C PHE A 225 -1.08 1.83 9.81
N LYS A 226 -0.18 2.79 9.85
CA LYS A 226 0.02 3.62 11.05
C LYS A 226 -1.28 4.34 11.44
N MET A 227 -1.96 4.95 10.49
CA MET A 227 -3.25 5.61 10.73
C MET A 227 -4.31 4.60 11.13
N HIS A 228 -4.45 3.50 10.38
CA HIS A 228 -5.44 2.46 10.61
C HIS A 228 -5.28 1.79 11.98
N PHE A 229 -4.05 1.47 12.42
CA PHE A 229 -3.85 0.86 13.73
C PHE A 229 -4.03 1.84 14.90
N ASN A 230 -3.77 3.12 14.72
CA ASN A 230 -4.21 4.12 15.70
C ASN A 230 -5.75 4.14 15.80
N TYR A 231 -6.46 4.09 14.68
CA TYR A 231 -7.92 3.98 14.67
C TYR A 231 -8.40 2.72 15.40
N MET A 232 -7.85 1.54 15.07
CA MET A 232 -8.21 0.26 15.71
C MET A 232 -7.94 0.27 17.20
N LEU A 233 -6.80 0.78 17.67
CA LEU A 233 -6.52 0.95 19.08
C LEU A 233 -7.53 1.87 19.75
N GLY A 234 -7.90 2.97 19.10
CA GLY A 234 -8.88 3.90 19.63
C GLY A 234 -10.24 3.24 19.86
N ILE A 235 -10.79 2.53 18.88
CA ILE A 235 -12.09 1.86 19.03
C ILE A 235 -12.06 0.69 19.99
N THR A 236 -10.98 -0.09 20.05
CA THR A 236 -10.84 -1.21 21.00
C THR A 236 -10.73 -0.72 22.44
N TYR A 237 -9.98 0.35 22.73
CA TYR A 237 -9.97 0.98 24.06
C TYR A 237 -11.33 1.58 24.42
N LEU A 238 -12.02 2.19 23.47
CA LEU A 238 -13.38 2.71 23.68
C LEU A 238 -14.36 1.60 24.08
N THR A 239 -14.26 0.45 23.41
CA THR A 239 -15.05 -0.75 23.72
C THR A 239 -14.78 -1.30 25.13
N MET A 240 -13.52 -1.23 25.57
CA MET A 240 -13.12 -1.65 26.92
C MET A 240 -13.41 -0.60 28.02
N GLY A 241 -13.92 0.58 27.66
CA GLY A 241 -14.22 1.66 28.61
C GLY A 241 -13.02 2.54 28.99
N ASP A 242 -11.83 2.30 28.45
CA ASP A 242 -10.67 3.17 28.65
C ASP A 242 -10.75 4.40 27.72
N ASN A 243 -11.56 5.36 28.12
CA ASN A 243 -11.80 6.56 27.33
C ASN A 243 -10.54 7.41 27.15
N ARG A 244 -9.58 7.37 28.07
CA ARG A 244 -8.35 8.17 27.98
C ARG A 244 -7.45 7.65 26.86
N SER A 245 -7.17 6.36 26.84
CA SER A 245 -6.39 5.72 25.77
C SER A 245 -7.13 5.80 24.44
N ALA A 246 -8.45 5.60 24.42
CA ALA A 246 -9.26 5.75 23.23
C ALA A 246 -9.13 7.15 22.59
N GLN A 247 -9.27 8.20 23.40
CA GLN A 247 -9.12 9.58 22.92
C GLN A 247 -7.72 9.85 22.36
N PHE A 248 -6.67 9.36 23.00
CA PHE A 248 -5.30 9.51 22.51
C PHE A 248 -5.12 8.95 21.11
N TYR A 249 -5.53 7.70 20.89
CA TYR A 249 -5.37 7.03 19.59
C TYR A 249 -6.30 7.56 18.51
N LEU A 250 -7.58 7.84 18.84
CA LEU A 250 -8.51 8.46 17.89
C LEU A 250 -8.09 9.87 17.51
N ASN A 251 -7.50 10.63 18.44
CA ASN A 251 -6.98 11.97 18.12
C ASN A 251 -5.79 11.89 17.16
N ASN A 252 -4.90 10.90 17.31
CA ASN A 252 -3.83 10.66 16.36
C ASN A 252 -4.39 10.37 14.95
N THR A 253 -5.50 9.62 14.85
CA THR A 253 -6.17 9.34 13.58
C THR A 253 -6.84 10.60 13.02
N ALA A 254 -7.61 11.33 13.82
CA ALA A 254 -8.34 12.53 13.41
C ALA A 254 -7.43 13.67 12.93
N ASN A 255 -6.23 13.78 13.52
CA ASN A 255 -5.25 14.81 13.15
C ASN A 255 -4.37 14.43 11.95
N THR A 256 -4.56 13.26 11.34
CA THR A 256 -3.88 12.97 10.07
C THR A 256 -4.45 13.85 8.96
N PRO A 257 -3.61 14.32 8.01
CA PRO A 257 -4.10 15.12 6.89
C PRO A 257 -4.76 14.25 5.79
N TYR A 258 -5.11 13.00 6.10
CA TYR A 258 -5.57 12.01 5.12
C TYR A 258 -7.09 11.96 5.01
N THR A 259 -7.60 11.60 3.82
CA THR A 259 -9.04 11.53 3.51
C THR A 259 -9.61 10.11 3.60
N TYR A 260 -9.07 9.29 4.50
CA TYR A 260 -9.57 7.94 4.73
C TYR A 260 -10.89 7.93 5.52
N PRO A 261 -11.77 6.93 5.31
CA PRO A 261 -13.01 6.81 6.08
C PRO A 261 -12.80 6.77 7.59
N GLU A 262 -11.75 6.12 8.06
CA GLU A 262 -11.37 6.04 9.48
C GLU A 262 -11.06 7.42 10.07
N THR A 263 -10.37 8.29 9.31
CA THR A 263 -10.11 9.67 9.71
C THR A 263 -11.42 10.45 9.84
N ALA A 264 -12.32 10.32 8.87
CA ALA A 264 -13.63 10.98 8.91
C ALA A 264 -14.48 10.52 10.11
N ARG A 265 -14.49 9.19 10.39
CA ARG A 265 -15.19 8.64 11.56
C ARG A 265 -14.62 9.15 12.87
N ALA A 266 -13.29 9.23 13.01
CA ALA A 266 -12.64 9.76 14.21
C ALA A 266 -12.97 11.24 14.42
N VAL A 267 -12.94 12.07 13.37
CA VAL A 267 -13.34 13.48 13.42
C VAL A 267 -14.80 13.62 13.82
N TYR A 268 -15.69 12.86 13.20
CA TYR A 268 -17.13 12.89 13.53
C TYR A 268 -17.38 12.51 14.99
N PHE A 269 -16.70 11.50 15.50
CA PHE A 269 -16.80 11.11 16.92
C PHE A 269 -16.43 12.26 17.86
N PHE A 270 -15.36 13.00 17.60
CA PHE A 270 -14.98 14.13 18.44
C PHE A 270 -15.99 15.30 18.39
N GLN A 271 -16.73 15.44 17.28
CA GLN A 271 -17.77 16.45 17.14
C GLN A 271 -19.09 16.08 17.83
N THR A 272 -19.46 14.81 17.80
CA THR A 272 -20.79 14.34 18.19
C THR A 272 -20.81 13.46 19.44
N HIS A 273 -19.66 12.89 19.81
CA HIS A 273 -19.52 11.84 20.83
C HIS A 273 -20.36 10.57 20.55
N ASP A 274 -20.84 10.40 19.32
CA ASP A 274 -21.62 9.22 18.90
C ASP A 274 -20.69 8.04 18.61
N ARG A 275 -20.75 7.03 19.48
CA ARG A 275 -19.97 5.79 19.35
C ARG A 275 -20.45 4.90 18.22
N LYS A 276 -21.69 5.04 17.77
CA LYS A 276 -22.27 4.20 16.69
C LYS A 276 -21.55 4.37 15.36
N VAL A 277 -20.80 5.46 15.19
CA VAL A 277 -20.01 5.68 13.98
C VAL A 277 -18.94 4.62 13.73
N PHE A 278 -18.55 3.86 14.76
CA PHE A 278 -17.49 2.85 14.70
C PHE A 278 -17.99 1.43 14.44
N PHE A 279 -19.28 1.15 14.71
CA PHE A 279 -19.92 -0.15 14.66
C PHE A 279 -21.11 -0.16 13.69
#